data_5cae974db890357818ccd3eb0701fea2
#
_entry.id   5cae974db890357818ccd3eb0701fea2
#
_cell.length_a   1.000
_cell.length_b   1.000
_cell.length_c   1.000
_cell.angle_alpha   90.00
_cell.angle_beta   90.00
_cell.angle_gamma   90.00
#
_symmetry.space_group_name_H-M   'P 1'
#
loop_
_entity.id
_entity.type
_entity.pdbx_description
1 polymer ?
#
loop_
_entity_poly.entity_id
_entity_poly.type
_entity_poly.pdbx_seq_one_letter_code
_entity_poly.pdbx_strand_id
1 'polypeptide(L)'
;MAADEVKVLEEEILKKTKLVAMLAPCYVVDFDYPEVIGQLKELGFDKVVELTFGAKMVNLEYHKLLKKADKLVISATCAGIVDTIRREFPQYADNIARIYSPMVATAMICKKIYPEHKTVFVSPCNFKKLEAKSAPGGCVDMVVDAAELHALFDSHGITPKEVHRKHAFDKFYNDYTKIYPTAGGLSKTAHLKGVLKPEETLVVDGIAKLREFMKKPGQKIKFLDATFCVGACIGGPLLRKDITLAQKRKRVLAYVTRSLHEPIADAKRGIVKDAKGLKFSY
;
A
#
# COMPACT_ATOMS: atom_id res chain seq x y z
N MET A 1 -16.97 -13.05 6.33
CA MET A 1 -15.71 -12.49 6.88
C MET A 1 -15.54 -10.98 6.61
N ALA A 2 -15.97 -10.45 5.47
CA ALA A 2 -15.90 -9.00 5.21
C ALA A 2 -16.92 -8.19 6.04
N ALA A 3 -18.12 -8.71 6.23
CA ALA A 3 -19.18 -8.03 7.01
C ALA A 3 -18.84 -7.81 8.51
N ASP A 4 -17.83 -8.48 9.00
CA ASP A 4 -17.42 -8.40 10.42
C ASP A 4 -16.52 -7.18 10.67
N GLU A 5 -15.56 -6.90 9.76
CA GLU A 5 -14.61 -5.78 9.94
C GLU A 5 -15.29 -4.41 9.79
N VAL A 6 -16.31 -4.28 8.92
CA VAL A 6 -17.10 -3.05 8.77
C VAL A 6 -17.92 -2.76 10.05
N LYS A 7 -18.57 -3.78 10.61
CA LYS A 7 -19.31 -3.64 11.87
C LYS A 7 -18.41 -3.22 13.02
N VAL A 8 -17.23 -3.84 13.12
CA VAL A 8 -16.23 -3.45 14.12
C VAL A 8 -15.81 -2.00 13.94
N LEU A 9 -15.59 -1.55 12.70
CA LEU A 9 -15.24 -0.16 12.42
C LEU A 9 -16.40 0.79 12.80
N GLU A 10 -17.65 0.47 12.46
CA GLU A 10 -18.81 1.25 12.85
C GLU A 10 -18.92 1.38 14.37
N GLU A 11 -18.74 0.27 15.10
CA GLU A 11 -18.72 0.30 16.56
C GLU A 11 -17.62 1.21 17.12
N GLU A 12 -16.42 1.18 16.55
CA GLU A 12 -15.32 2.03 16.97
C GLU A 12 -15.58 3.51 16.69
N ILE A 13 -16.23 3.81 15.55
CA ILE A 13 -16.68 5.17 15.21
C ILE A 13 -17.73 5.66 16.24
N LEU A 14 -18.74 4.84 16.55
CA LEU A 14 -19.76 5.18 17.53
C LEU A 14 -19.19 5.39 18.94
N LYS A 15 -18.17 4.62 19.32
CA LYS A 15 -17.42 4.78 20.58
C LYS A 15 -16.49 6.00 20.58
N LYS A 16 -16.38 6.71 19.46
CA LYS A 16 -15.42 7.82 19.26
C LYS A 16 -13.96 7.42 19.54
N THR A 17 -13.62 6.18 19.20
CA THR A 17 -12.24 5.69 19.28
C THR A 17 -11.35 6.53 18.37
N LYS A 18 -10.13 6.85 18.80
CA LYS A 18 -9.15 7.51 17.95
C LYS A 18 -8.74 6.58 16.81
N LEU A 19 -9.03 6.94 15.58
CA LEU A 19 -8.78 6.16 14.38
C LEU A 19 -7.79 6.88 13.46
N VAL A 20 -6.88 6.11 12.84
CA VAL A 20 -6.05 6.58 11.73
C VAL A 20 -6.36 5.78 10.48
N ALA A 21 -6.84 6.46 9.43
CA ALA A 21 -7.01 5.88 8.12
C ALA A 21 -5.67 5.86 7.36
N MET A 22 -5.32 4.73 6.80
CA MET A 22 -4.12 4.54 5.97
C MET A 22 -4.54 4.28 4.53
N LEU A 23 -4.25 5.20 3.61
CA LEU A 23 -4.65 5.14 2.21
C LEU A 23 -3.47 4.73 1.31
N ALA A 24 -3.63 3.63 0.57
CA ALA A 24 -2.70 3.33 -0.52
C ALA A 24 -2.98 4.27 -1.71
N PRO A 25 -1.97 4.77 -2.45
CA PRO A 25 -2.20 5.73 -3.54
C PRO A 25 -3.18 5.29 -4.63
N CYS A 26 -3.52 4.00 -4.72
CA CYS A 26 -4.59 3.51 -5.59
C CYS A 26 -6.00 3.92 -5.15
N TYR A 27 -6.17 4.50 -3.97
CA TYR A 27 -7.47 5.01 -3.51
C TYR A 27 -8.08 6.01 -4.51
N VAL A 28 -7.25 6.75 -5.25
CA VAL A 28 -7.70 7.70 -6.26
C VAL A 28 -8.42 7.05 -7.45
N VAL A 29 -8.43 5.72 -7.53
CA VAL A 29 -9.23 4.99 -8.52
C VAL A 29 -10.72 5.10 -8.16
N ASP A 30 -11.06 5.04 -6.88
CA ASP A 30 -12.44 5.02 -6.37
C ASP A 30 -12.89 6.36 -5.81
N PHE A 31 -11.97 7.12 -5.21
CA PHE A 31 -12.25 8.37 -4.50
C PHE A 31 -11.52 9.54 -5.14
N ASP A 32 -12.04 10.73 -4.96
CA ASP A 32 -11.39 11.95 -5.42
C ASP A 32 -10.48 12.53 -4.33
N TYR A 33 -9.31 13.00 -4.77
CA TYR A 33 -8.35 13.71 -3.93
C TYR A 33 -8.51 15.22 -4.09
N PRO A 34 -8.57 16.02 -3.01
CA PRO A 34 -8.38 15.63 -1.62
C PRO A 34 -9.68 15.30 -0.86
N GLU A 35 -10.82 15.29 -1.51
CA GLU A 35 -12.17 15.19 -0.90
C GLU A 35 -12.29 14.01 0.06
N VAL A 36 -11.76 12.84 -0.29
CA VAL A 36 -11.85 11.63 0.56
C VAL A 36 -11.25 11.85 1.95
N ILE A 37 -10.24 12.72 2.06
CA ILE A 37 -9.61 13.02 3.36
C ILE A 37 -10.64 13.70 4.28
N GLY A 38 -11.37 14.68 3.75
CA GLY A 38 -12.44 15.37 4.47
C GLY A 38 -13.61 14.45 4.81
N GLN A 39 -14.01 13.58 3.87
CA GLN A 39 -15.07 12.59 4.12
C GLN A 39 -14.68 11.62 5.24
N LEU A 40 -13.45 11.13 5.28
CA LEU A 40 -12.94 10.30 6.38
C LEU A 40 -12.94 11.04 7.72
N LYS A 41 -12.56 12.34 7.71
CA LYS A 41 -12.65 13.17 8.92
C LYS A 41 -14.09 13.34 9.39
N GLU A 42 -15.04 13.58 8.46
CA GLU A 42 -16.48 13.67 8.78
C GLU A 42 -17.01 12.35 9.30
N LEU A 43 -16.53 11.20 8.80
CA LEU A 43 -16.90 9.86 9.28
C LEU A 43 -16.39 9.57 10.71
N GLY A 44 -15.40 10.31 11.19
CA GLY A 44 -14.90 10.16 12.56
C GLY A 44 -13.42 9.74 12.67
N PHE A 45 -12.68 9.70 11.57
CA PHE A 45 -11.23 9.45 11.63
C PHE A 45 -10.49 10.69 12.17
N ASP A 46 -9.71 10.51 13.24
CA ASP A 46 -8.88 11.60 13.79
C ASP A 46 -7.67 11.89 12.90
N LYS A 47 -7.08 10.88 12.30
CA LYS A 47 -5.92 11.01 11.40
C LYS A 47 -6.17 10.31 10.07
N VAL A 48 -5.64 10.89 9.00
CA VAL A 48 -5.61 10.28 7.66
C VAL A 48 -4.20 10.40 7.11
N VAL A 49 -3.58 9.27 6.79
CA VAL A 49 -2.20 9.19 6.29
C VAL A 49 -2.12 8.46 4.96
N GLU A 50 -1.09 8.76 4.19
CA GLU A 50 -0.80 8.05 2.95
C GLU A 50 0.33 7.02 3.15
N LEU A 51 0.27 5.90 2.43
CA LEU A 51 1.27 4.83 2.54
C LEU A 51 2.63 5.19 1.94
N THR A 52 2.77 6.33 1.26
CA THR A 52 3.99 6.70 0.54
C THR A 52 5.22 6.76 1.42
N PHE A 53 5.09 7.22 2.67
CA PHE A 53 6.22 7.22 3.60
C PHE A 53 6.63 5.82 4.03
N GLY A 54 5.67 4.94 4.35
CA GLY A 54 5.94 3.53 4.62
C GLY A 54 6.56 2.81 3.42
N ALA A 55 6.06 3.09 2.21
CA ALA A 55 6.64 2.57 0.97
C ALA A 55 8.10 3.01 0.79
N LYS A 56 8.44 4.26 1.14
CA LYS A 56 9.82 4.73 1.12
C LYS A 56 10.71 3.97 2.09
N MET A 57 10.24 3.68 3.30
CA MET A 57 11.01 2.89 4.26
C MET A 57 11.24 1.45 3.77
N VAL A 58 10.22 0.84 3.17
CA VAL A 58 10.31 -0.46 2.50
C VAL A 58 11.33 -0.43 1.35
N ASN A 59 11.29 0.60 0.51
CA ASN A 59 12.27 0.79 -0.57
C ASN A 59 13.71 0.84 -0.08
N LEU A 60 13.96 1.49 1.06
CA LEU A 60 15.31 1.54 1.67
C LEU A 60 15.79 0.13 2.07
N GLU A 61 14.90 -0.73 2.58
CA GLU A 61 15.26 -2.11 2.90
C GLU A 61 15.51 -2.94 1.63
N TYR A 62 14.70 -2.77 0.57
CA TYR A 62 14.96 -3.42 -0.72
C TYR A 62 16.28 -2.96 -1.33
N HIS A 63 16.57 -1.67 -1.29
CA HIS A 63 17.85 -1.15 -1.79
C HIS A 63 19.04 -1.81 -1.09
N LYS A 64 19.01 -1.91 0.25
CA LYS A 64 20.05 -2.55 1.06
C LYS A 64 20.19 -4.05 0.74
N LEU A 65 19.03 -4.75 0.64
CA LEU A 65 18.99 -6.17 0.32
C LEU A 65 19.58 -6.45 -1.06
N LEU A 66 19.10 -5.73 -2.08
CA LEU A 66 19.47 -5.95 -3.48
C LEU A 66 20.91 -5.56 -3.78
N LYS A 67 21.48 -4.62 -3.04
CA LYS A 67 22.93 -4.28 -3.13
C LYS A 67 23.84 -5.46 -2.78
N LYS A 68 23.33 -6.42 -2.01
CA LYS A 68 24.09 -7.61 -1.55
C LYS A 68 23.57 -8.90 -2.18
N ALA A 69 22.56 -8.81 -3.06
CA ALA A 69 21.92 -10.00 -3.61
C ALA A 69 22.83 -10.70 -4.64
N ASP A 70 23.11 -11.95 -4.40
CA ASP A 70 23.82 -12.87 -5.29
C ASP A 70 22.88 -13.90 -5.96
N LYS A 71 21.65 -14.02 -5.47
CA LYS A 71 20.60 -14.93 -5.95
C LYS A 71 19.29 -14.18 -6.19
N LEU A 72 18.32 -14.88 -6.79
CA LEU A 72 16.98 -14.36 -7.02
C LEU A 72 16.34 -13.88 -5.71
N VAL A 73 15.87 -12.64 -5.69
CA VAL A 73 15.02 -12.05 -4.64
C VAL A 73 13.63 -11.82 -5.21
N ILE A 74 12.61 -12.35 -4.56
CA ILE A 74 11.19 -12.17 -4.93
C ILE A 74 10.58 -11.10 -4.02
N SER A 75 9.89 -10.12 -4.60
CA SER A 75 9.25 -9.06 -3.81
C SER A 75 8.14 -9.61 -2.90
N ALA A 76 8.12 -9.17 -1.64
CA ALA A 76 7.13 -9.55 -0.63
C ALA A 76 6.00 -8.52 -0.46
N THR A 77 5.98 -7.46 -1.26
CA THR A 77 5.01 -6.36 -1.10
C THR A 77 3.58 -6.75 -1.47
N CYS A 78 3.42 -7.77 -2.31
CA CYS A 78 2.14 -8.35 -2.69
C CYS A 78 1.89 -9.65 -1.93
N ALA A 79 0.99 -9.66 -0.96
CA ALA A 79 0.67 -10.83 -0.16
C ALA A 79 0.13 -12.00 -0.99
N GLY A 80 -0.55 -11.73 -2.12
CA GLY A 80 -0.98 -12.78 -3.05
C GLY A 80 0.18 -13.49 -3.74
N ILE A 81 1.28 -12.77 -4.04
CA ILE A 81 2.51 -13.38 -4.57
C ILE A 81 3.17 -14.26 -3.50
N VAL A 82 3.31 -13.73 -2.28
CA VAL A 82 3.90 -14.47 -1.16
C VAL A 82 3.15 -15.79 -0.91
N ASP A 83 1.82 -15.72 -0.85
CA ASP A 83 0.95 -16.91 -0.69
C ASP A 83 1.13 -17.90 -1.84
N THR A 84 1.13 -17.41 -3.09
CA THR A 84 1.30 -18.28 -4.27
C THR A 84 2.66 -18.96 -4.28
N ILE A 85 3.76 -18.23 -4.02
CA ILE A 85 5.11 -18.82 -4.01
C ILE A 85 5.19 -19.91 -2.93
N ARG A 86 4.69 -19.64 -1.72
CA ARG A 86 4.73 -20.62 -0.63
C ARG A 86 3.94 -21.89 -0.92
N ARG A 87 2.80 -21.78 -1.62
CA ARG A 87 1.94 -22.92 -1.92
C ARG A 87 2.30 -23.68 -3.19
N GLU A 88 2.64 -22.95 -4.27
CA GLU A 88 2.83 -23.56 -5.59
C GLU A 88 4.31 -23.75 -5.95
N PHE A 89 5.22 -22.99 -5.32
CA PHE A 89 6.65 -23.01 -5.61
C PHE A 89 7.49 -22.98 -4.34
N PRO A 90 7.26 -23.93 -3.38
CA PRO A 90 7.89 -23.90 -2.06
C PRO A 90 9.43 -23.93 -2.10
N GLN A 91 10.04 -24.45 -3.18
CA GLN A 91 11.48 -24.42 -3.39
C GLN A 91 12.06 -22.99 -3.53
N TYR A 92 11.21 -21.99 -3.78
CA TYR A 92 11.60 -20.56 -3.86
C TYR A 92 11.13 -19.76 -2.64
N ALA A 93 10.61 -20.39 -1.60
CA ALA A 93 10.11 -19.69 -0.41
C ALA A 93 11.19 -18.84 0.27
N ASP A 94 12.45 -19.34 0.30
CA ASP A 94 13.60 -18.61 0.85
C ASP A 94 14.11 -17.47 -0.04
N ASN A 95 13.60 -17.35 -1.26
CA ASN A 95 13.88 -16.23 -2.14
C ASN A 95 12.94 -15.05 -1.90
N ILE A 96 11.86 -15.23 -1.14
CA ILE A 96 10.95 -14.15 -0.77
C ILE A 96 11.70 -13.19 0.16
N ALA A 97 11.72 -11.91 -0.19
CA ALA A 97 12.33 -10.89 0.65
C ALA A 97 11.66 -10.86 2.03
N ARG A 98 12.43 -10.94 3.11
CA ARG A 98 11.94 -10.81 4.49
C ARG A 98 11.75 -9.34 4.85
N ILE A 99 10.92 -8.66 4.08
CA ILE A 99 10.63 -7.22 4.22
C ILE A 99 9.11 -7.05 4.27
N TYR A 100 8.63 -6.28 5.24
CA TYR A 100 7.22 -5.98 5.39
C TYR A 100 6.68 -5.17 4.20
N SER A 101 5.38 -5.27 3.95
CA SER A 101 4.73 -4.45 2.92
C SER A 101 4.58 -3.00 3.39
N PRO A 102 4.32 -2.06 2.45
CA PRO A 102 4.00 -0.67 2.80
C PRO A 102 2.84 -0.52 3.78
N MET A 103 1.82 -1.40 3.74
CA MET A 103 0.73 -1.40 4.71
C MET A 103 1.25 -1.63 6.13
N VAL A 104 2.00 -2.72 6.34
CA VAL A 104 2.56 -3.06 7.65
C VAL A 104 3.56 -1.99 8.12
N ALA A 105 4.45 -1.54 7.22
CA ALA A 105 5.42 -0.50 7.56
C ALA A 105 4.74 0.81 7.99
N THR A 106 3.68 1.25 7.29
CA THR A 106 2.92 2.45 7.67
C THR A 106 2.20 2.24 8.99
N ALA A 107 1.59 1.08 9.22
CA ALA A 107 0.92 0.76 10.47
C ALA A 107 1.88 0.80 11.66
N MET A 108 3.08 0.22 11.55
CA MET A 108 4.12 0.29 12.58
C MET A 108 4.52 1.74 12.88
N ILE A 109 4.65 2.58 11.84
CA ILE A 109 4.93 4.01 12.01
C ILE A 109 3.77 4.71 12.70
N CYS A 110 2.53 4.43 12.30
CA CYS A 110 1.33 5.00 12.93
C CYS A 110 1.22 4.61 14.41
N LYS A 111 1.44 3.35 14.76
CA LYS A 111 1.45 2.90 16.16
C LYS A 111 2.51 3.63 17.01
N LYS A 112 3.63 4.02 16.39
CA LYS A 112 4.67 4.79 17.08
C LYS A 112 4.31 6.27 17.25
N ILE A 113 3.78 6.92 16.21
CA ILE A 113 3.51 8.37 16.23
C ILE A 113 2.10 8.71 16.76
N TYR A 114 1.19 7.76 16.72
CA TYR A 114 -0.19 7.83 17.18
C TYR A 114 -0.52 6.62 18.06
N PRO A 115 0.13 6.43 19.22
CA PRO A 115 0.06 5.19 20.01
C PRO A 115 -1.34 4.84 20.49
N GLU A 116 -2.23 5.83 20.65
CA GLU A 116 -3.61 5.63 21.10
C GLU A 116 -4.59 5.32 19.96
N HIS A 117 -4.14 5.36 18.69
CA HIS A 117 -5.03 5.19 17.55
C HIS A 117 -5.08 3.72 17.10
N LYS A 118 -6.29 3.29 16.73
CA LYS A 118 -6.45 2.09 15.91
C LYS A 118 -6.20 2.43 14.45
N THR A 119 -5.48 1.54 13.77
CA THR A 119 -5.11 1.68 12.36
C THR A 119 -6.15 1.00 11.49
N VAL A 120 -6.63 1.72 10.48
CA VAL A 120 -7.60 1.20 9.50
C VAL A 120 -7.00 1.36 8.10
N PHE A 121 -6.77 0.25 7.42
CA PHE A 121 -6.23 0.29 6.05
C PHE A 121 -7.34 0.21 5.02
N VAL A 122 -7.37 1.15 4.08
CA VAL A 122 -8.27 1.10 2.91
C VAL A 122 -7.57 0.34 1.78
N SER A 123 -8.07 -0.85 1.50
CA SER A 123 -7.39 -1.87 0.70
C SER A 123 -7.98 -2.05 -0.70
N PRO A 124 -7.13 -2.22 -1.73
CA PRO A 124 -7.57 -2.65 -3.06
C PRO A 124 -7.79 -4.17 -3.18
N CYS A 125 -7.56 -4.96 -2.10
CA CYS A 125 -7.35 -6.41 -2.25
C CYS A 125 -7.59 -7.19 -0.94
N ASN A 126 -8.25 -8.35 -1.06
CA ASN A 126 -8.52 -9.28 0.07
C ASN A 126 -7.26 -9.88 0.69
N PHE A 127 -6.17 -10.03 -0.07
CA PHE A 127 -4.91 -10.54 0.49
C PHE A 127 -4.35 -9.64 1.60
N LYS A 128 -4.72 -8.35 1.62
CA LYS A 128 -4.32 -7.44 2.69
C LYS A 128 -5.07 -7.70 4.01
N LYS A 129 -6.31 -8.18 3.94
CA LYS A 129 -7.04 -8.66 5.13
C LYS A 129 -6.34 -9.89 5.75
N LEU A 130 -5.79 -10.78 4.91
CA LEU A 130 -5.02 -11.93 5.38
C LEU A 130 -3.66 -11.51 5.94
N GLU A 131 -2.95 -10.61 5.27
CA GLU A 131 -1.65 -10.09 5.71
C GLU A 131 -1.76 -9.36 7.05
N ALA A 132 -2.82 -8.59 7.27
CA ALA A 132 -3.06 -7.86 8.51
C ALA A 132 -3.10 -8.80 9.74
N LYS A 133 -3.66 -10.00 9.60
CA LYS A 133 -3.73 -11.00 10.68
C LYS A 133 -2.36 -11.49 11.15
N SER A 134 -1.36 -11.43 10.28
CA SER A 134 0.03 -11.81 10.57
C SER A 134 0.96 -10.62 10.78
N ALA A 135 0.41 -9.40 10.81
CA ALA A 135 1.20 -8.20 11.05
C ALA A 135 1.80 -8.18 12.46
N PRO A 136 3.08 -7.77 12.62
CA PRO A 136 3.76 -7.82 13.90
C PRO A 136 3.05 -6.96 14.95
N GLY A 137 2.87 -7.54 16.15
CA GLY A 137 2.23 -6.86 17.27
C GLY A 137 0.80 -6.40 17.01
N GLY A 138 0.12 -6.98 16.00
CA GLY A 138 -1.24 -6.56 15.63
C GLY A 138 -1.31 -5.09 15.18
N CYS A 139 -0.26 -4.58 14.55
CA CYS A 139 -0.18 -3.15 14.21
C CYS A 139 -1.21 -2.68 13.19
N VAL A 140 -1.86 -3.59 12.44
CA VAL A 140 -3.00 -3.30 11.55
C VAL A 140 -4.26 -3.80 12.24
N ASP A 141 -5.08 -2.89 12.78
CA ASP A 141 -6.26 -3.28 13.56
C ASP A 141 -7.42 -3.69 12.65
N MET A 142 -7.65 -2.99 11.54
CA MET A 142 -8.76 -3.22 10.61
C MET A 142 -8.35 -2.98 9.17
N VAL A 143 -9.00 -3.69 8.24
CA VAL A 143 -8.82 -3.50 6.80
C VAL A 143 -10.18 -3.45 6.14
N VAL A 144 -10.52 -2.32 5.54
CA VAL A 144 -11.75 -2.12 4.76
C VAL A 144 -11.41 -1.90 3.29
N ASP A 145 -12.32 -2.22 2.39
CA ASP A 145 -12.17 -1.94 0.97
C ASP A 145 -12.93 -0.69 0.52
N ALA A 146 -12.78 -0.33 -0.76
CA ALA A 146 -13.42 0.86 -1.29
C ALA A 146 -14.96 0.76 -1.27
N ALA A 147 -15.53 -0.41 -1.57
CA ALA A 147 -16.98 -0.59 -1.56
C ALA A 147 -17.54 -0.53 -0.13
N GLU A 148 -16.84 -1.15 0.83
CA GLU A 148 -17.15 -1.08 2.26
C GLU A 148 -17.11 0.38 2.76
N LEU A 149 -16.10 1.16 2.33
CA LEU A 149 -15.99 2.56 2.71
C LEU A 149 -17.08 3.44 2.06
N HIS A 150 -17.45 3.19 0.81
CA HIS A 150 -18.61 3.86 0.17
C HIS A 150 -19.89 3.58 0.94
N ALA A 151 -20.15 2.32 1.30
CA ALA A 151 -21.34 1.95 2.08
C ALA A 151 -21.37 2.66 3.45
N LEU A 152 -20.23 2.83 4.11
CA LEU A 152 -20.11 3.61 5.34
C LEU A 152 -20.42 5.09 5.12
N PHE A 153 -19.89 5.70 4.05
CA PHE A 153 -20.23 7.08 3.73
C PHE A 153 -21.72 7.24 3.46
N ASP A 154 -22.33 6.35 2.69
CA ASP A 154 -23.75 6.38 2.36
C ASP A 154 -24.62 6.22 3.62
N SER A 155 -24.31 5.27 4.51
CA SER A 155 -25.06 5.04 5.75
C SER A 155 -25.00 6.22 6.73
N HIS A 156 -23.92 7.01 6.68
CA HIS A 156 -23.75 8.23 7.49
C HIS A 156 -24.15 9.51 6.76
N GLY A 157 -24.69 9.43 5.54
CA GLY A 157 -25.09 10.60 4.73
C GLY A 157 -23.92 11.48 4.31
N ILE A 158 -22.70 10.92 4.23
CA ILE A 158 -21.47 11.65 3.87
C ILE A 158 -21.32 11.65 2.36
N THR A 159 -21.55 12.80 1.76
CA THR A 159 -21.34 13.04 0.32
C THR A 159 -20.17 13.98 0.10
N PRO A 160 -19.52 13.98 -1.08
CA PRO A 160 -18.48 14.96 -1.40
C PRO A 160 -18.98 16.39 -1.26
N LYS A 161 -18.25 17.24 -0.51
CA LYS A 161 -18.57 18.65 -0.26
C LYS A 161 -17.34 19.51 -0.50
N GLU A 162 -17.54 20.80 -0.84
CA GLU A 162 -16.44 21.74 -1.05
C GLU A 162 -15.55 21.88 0.21
N VAL A 163 -16.15 21.79 1.40
CA VAL A 163 -15.40 21.85 2.66
C VAL A 163 -14.36 20.72 2.79
N HIS A 164 -14.63 19.55 2.20
CA HIS A 164 -13.71 18.41 2.24
C HIS A 164 -12.40 18.68 1.50
N ARG A 165 -12.42 19.53 0.46
CA ARG A 165 -11.23 19.91 -0.32
C ARG A 165 -10.19 20.70 0.45
N LYS A 166 -10.55 21.24 1.61
CA LYS A 166 -9.65 21.98 2.49
C LYS A 166 -8.78 21.09 3.36
N HIS A 167 -9.09 19.78 3.40
CA HIS A 167 -8.33 18.80 4.18
C HIS A 167 -7.10 18.30 3.42
N ALA A 168 -6.05 18.00 4.14
CA ALA A 168 -4.83 17.37 3.65
C ALA A 168 -4.45 16.22 4.57
N PHE A 169 -3.65 15.29 4.09
CA PHE A 169 -3.11 14.23 4.93
C PHE A 169 -2.44 14.78 6.18
N ASP A 170 -2.60 14.07 7.30
CA ASP A 170 -1.92 14.41 8.56
C ASP A 170 -0.43 14.11 8.47
N LYS A 171 -0.07 13.01 7.80
CA LYS A 171 1.30 12.63 7.46
C LYS A 171 1.33 12.03 6.06
N PHE A 172 2.22 12.50 5.20
CA PHE A 172 2.54 11.85 3.93
C PHE A 172 3.89 12.31 3.38
N TYR A 173 4.41 11.56 2.46
CA TYR A 173 5.65 11.87 1.78
C TYR A 173 5.34 12.19 0.32
N ASN A 174 5.60 13.43 -0.09
CA ASN A 174 5.33 13.89 -1.45
C ASN A 174 6.51 13.55 -2.36
N ASP A 175 6.60 12.30 -2.80
CA ASP A 175 7.59 11.85 -3.75
C ASP A 175 7.01 10.82 -4.74
N TYR A 176 7.89 10.30 -5.60
CA TYR A 176 7.53 9.40 -6.66
C TYR A 176 6.96 8.04 -6.19
N THR A 177 7.00 7.71 -4.90
CA THR A 177 6.43 6.48 -4.35
C THR A 177 4.91 6.36 -4.52
N LYS A 178 4.21 7.44 -4.87
CA LYS A 178 2.80 7.40 -5.25
C LYS A 178 2.50 6.50 -6.45
N ILE A 179 3.50 6.21 -7.30
CA ILE A 179 3.38 5.27 -8.42
C ILE A 179 3.41 3.79 -7.97
N TYR A 180 3.70 3.53 -6.69
CA TYR A 180 3.88 2.19 -6.13
C TYR A 180 2.76 1.18 -6.47
N PRO A 181 1.46 1.55 -6.55
CA PRO A 181 0.39 0.61 -6.87
C PRO A 181 0.33 0.18 -8.35
N THR A 182 1.24 0.64 -9.20
CA THR A 182 1.35 0.24 -10.61
C THR A 182 2.42 -0.84 -10.81
N ALA A 183 2.36 -1.57 -11.94
CA ALA A 183 3.37 -2.57 -12.27
C ALA A 183 4.79 -1.99 -12.28
N GLY A 184 5.69 -2.63 -11.55
CA GLY A 184 7.06 -2.15 -11.35
C GLY A 184 7.17 -0.93 -10.45
N GLY A 185 6.14 -0.62 -9.67
CA GLY A 185 6.18 0.54 -8.77
C GLY A 185 7.28 0.46 -7.73
N LEU A 186 7.54 -0.73 -7.18
CA LEU A 186 8.65 -0.96 -6.27
C LEU A 186 10.00 -0.76 -6.97
N SER A 187 10.26 -1.48 -8.06
CA SER A 187 11.54 -1.40 -8.77
C SER A 187 11.86 0.00 -9.30
N LYS A 188 10.85 0.76 -9.72
CA LYS A 188 11.00 2.15 -10.19
C LYS A 188 11.33 3.14 -9.07
N THR A 189 10.94 2.85 -7.84
CA THR A 189 11.06 3.80 -6.70
C THR A 189 12.12 3.39 -5.68
N ALA A 190 12.65 2.16 -5.75
CA ALA A 190 13.67 1.66 -4.83
C ALA A 190 15.11 2.12 -5.18
N HIS A 191 15.28 3.06 -6.13
CA HIS A 191 16.58 3.61 -6.53
C HIS A 191 17.62 2.54 -6.90
N LEU A 192 17.23 1.61 -7.78
CA LEU A 192 18.06 0.46 -8.14
C LEU A 192 19.16 0.76 -9.18
N LYS A 193 19.20 1.99 -9.73
CA LYS A 193 20.28 2.41 -10.64
C LYS A 193 21.65 2.32 -9.93
N GLY A 194 22.58 1.57 -10.52
CA GLY A 194 23.88 1.30 -9.91
C GLY A 194 23.89 0.20 -8.84
N VAL A 195 22.72 -0.38 -8.52
CA VAL A 195 22.56 -1.55 -7.63
C VAL A 195 22.37 -2.81 -8.46
N LEU A 196 21.43 -2.77 -9.40
CA LEU A 196 21.18 -3.84 -10.36
C LEU A 196 21.25 -3.29 -11.78
N LYS A 197 21.64 -4.14 -12.72
CA LYS A 197 21.51 -3.85 -14.14
C LYS A 197 20.04 -4.00 -14.55
N PRO A 198 19.57 -3.28 -15.59
CA PRO A 198 18.17 -3.38 -16.05
C PRO A 198 17.72 -4.82 -16.33
N GLU A 199 18.60 -5.62 -16.95
CA GLU A 199 18.35 -7.03 -17.28
C GLU A 199 18.33 -7.98 -16.08
N GLU A 200 18.76 -7.54 -14.91
CA GLU A 200 18.71 -8.29 -13.65
C GLU A 200 17.40 -8.10 -12.91
N THR A 201 16.54 -7.17 -13.36
CA THR A 201 15.22 -6.90 -12.78
C THR A 201 14.12 -7.33 -13.73
N LEU A 202 13.20 -8.17 -13.25
CA LEU A 202 12.01 -8.56 -13.98
C LEU A 202 10.76 -8.04 -13.27
N VAL A 203 9.93 -7.31 -14.00
CA VAL A 203 8.60 -6.88 -13.52
C VAL A 203 7.55 -7.82 -14.08
N VAL A 204 6.77 -8.43 -13.19
CA VAL A 204 5.68 -9.34 -13.55
C VAL A 204 4.38 -8.85 -12.91
N ASP A 205 3.38 -8.57 -13.73
CA ASP A 205 2.02 -8.28 -13.29
C ASP A 205 1.03 -9.35 -13.80
N GLY A 206 0.32 -9.94 -12.87
CA GLY A 206 -0.62 -11.04 -13.15
C GLY A 206 -0.05 -12.42 -12.83
N ILE A 207 -0.87 -13.20 -12.12
CA ILE A 207 -0.50 -14.53 -11.60
C ILE A 207 -0.12 -15.52 -12.71
N ALA A 208 -0.76 -15.44 -13.89
CA ALA A 208 -0.44 -16.34 -15.00
C ALA A 208 1.00 -16.16 -15.49
N LYS A 209 1.46 -14.91 -15.62
CA LYS A 209 2.84 -14.59 -16.00
C LYS A 209 3.84 -15.02 -14.93
N LEU A 210 3.48 -14.87 -13.64
CA LEU A 210 4.32 -15.37 -12.56
C LEU A 210 4.50 -16.88 -12.67
N ARG A 211 3.42 -17.64 -12.80
CA ARG A 211 3.47 -19.11 -12.92
C ARG A 211 4.32 -19.54 -14.10
N GLU A 212 4.22 -18.85 -15.23
CA GLU A 212 5.06 -19.15 -16.40
C GLU A 212 6.53 -18.91 -16.11
N PHE A 213 6.90 -17.76 -15.52
CA PHE A 213 8.26 -17.46 -15.14
C PHE A 213 8.83 -18.48 -14.13
N MET A 214 8.01 -18.86 -13.13
CA MET A 214 8.47 -19.75 -12.05
C MET A 214 8.69 -21.20 -12.49
N LYS A 215 8.19 -21.63 -13.65
CA LYS A 215 8.53 -22.95 -14.23
C LYS A 215 10.01 -23.08 -14.56
N LYS A 216 10.62 -21.98 -15.04
CA LYS A 216 12.05 -21.92 -15.38
C LYS A 216 12.57 -20.51 -15.18
N PRO A 217 12.86 -20.11 -13.92
CA PRO A 217 13.41 -18.77 -13.65
C PRO A 217 14.73 -18.58 -14.37
N GLY A 218 14.87 -17.42 -15.05
CA GLY A 218 16.08 -17.08 -15.74
C GLY A 218 17.23 -16.80 -14.75
N GLN A 219 18.40 -17.40 -14.95
CA GLN A 219 19.56 -17.27 -14.05
C GLN A 219 20.09 -15.85 -13.91
N LYS A 220 19.80 -14.97 -14.88
CA LYS A 220 20.24 -13.55 -14.86
C LYS A 220 19.37 -12.67 -13.96
N ILE A 221 18.16 -13.12 -13.62
CA ILE A 221 17.22 -12.30 -12.84
C ILE A 221 17.60 -12.38 -11.37
N LYS A 222 17.98 -11.24 -10.80
CA LYS A 222 18.27 -11.09 -9.36
C LYS A 222 17.09 -10.50 -8.58
N PHE A 223 16.22 -9.75 -9.26
CA PHE A 223 15.04 -9.17 -8.61
C PHE A 223 13.77 -9.41 -9.42
N LEU A 224 12.82 -10.09 -8.81
CA LEU A 224 11.47 -10.29 -9.33
C LEU A 224 10.51 -9.34 -8.60
N ASP A 225 10.13 -8.25 -9.26
CA ASP A 225 9.08 -7.34 -8.76
C ASP A 225 7.72 -7.83 -9.30
N ALA A 226 7.04 -8.63 -8.49
CA ALA A 226 5.83 -9.34 -8.91
C ALA A 226 4.57 -8.86 -8.19
N THR A 227 3.47 -8.81 -8.94
CA THR A 227 2.13 -8.53 -8.42
C THR A 227 1.11 -9.54 -8.92
N PHE A 228 0.16 -9.93 -8.07
CA PHE A 228 -0.83 -10.97 -8.36
C PHE A 228 -1.82 -10.56 -9.45
N CYS A 229 -2.26 -9.30 -9.43
CA CYS A 229 -3.26 -8.78 -10.37
C CYS A 229 -2.61 -8.23 -11.64
N VAL A 230 -3.27 -8.38 -12.78
CA VAL A 230 -2.91 -7.66 -14.01
C VAL A 230 -3.11 -6.16 -13.77
N GLY A 231 -2.09 -5.35 -14.06
CA GLY A 231 -2.07 -3.93 -13.74
C GLY A 231 -1.65 -3.62 -12.30
N ALA A 232 -1.17 -4.62 -11.54
CA ALA A 232 -0.79 -4.50 -10.13
C ALA A 232 -1.98 -4.10 -9.24
N CYS A 233 -1.76 -3.29 -8.18
CA CYS A 233 -2.82 -2.94 -7.23
C CYS A 233 -3.97 -2.14 -7.87
N ILE A 234 -3.71 -1.34 -8.91
CA ILE A 234 -4.78 -0.61 -9.64
C ILE A 234 -5.71 -1.55 -10.43
N GLY A 235 -5.25 -2.77 -10.72
CA GLY A 235 -6.08 -3.86 -11.26
C GLY A 235 -6.75 -4.70 -10.18
N GLY A 236 -6.64 -4.31 -8.91
CA GLY A 236 -7.17 -5.05 -7.76
C GLY A 236 -8.67 -5.30 -7.85
N PRO A 237 -9.14 -6.46 -7.33
CA PRO A 237 -10.53 -6.90 -7.51
C PRO A 237 -11.54 -6.07 -6.70
N LEU A 238 -11.07 -5.34 -5.67
CA LEU A 238 -11.91 -4.52 -4.78
C LEU A 238 -11.96 -3.04 -5.17
N LEU A 239 -11.32 -2.67 -6.29
CA LEU A 239 -11.48 -1.35 -6.90
C LEU A 239 -12.60 -1.36 -7.94
N ARG A 240 -13.18 -0.18 -8.20
CA ARG A 240 -14.27 0.01 -9.15
C ARG A 240 -14.00 -0.67 -10.49
N LYS A 241 -15.07 -1.21 -11.12
CA LYS A 241 -14.99 -2.04 -12.34
C LYS A 241 -15.54 -1.34 -13.57
N ASP A 242 -16.18 -0.21 -13.42
CA ASP A 242 -16.84 0.57 -14.47
C ASP A 242 -15.87 1.40 -15.34
N ILE A 243 -14.58 1.42 -14.99
CA ILE A 243 -13.52 2.06 -15.77
C ILE A 243 -12.41 1.08 -16.12
N THR A 244 -11.80 1.31 -17.28
CA THR A 244 -10.71 0.47 -17.80
C THR A 244 -9.41 0.61 -16.97
N LEU A 245 -8.53 -0.38 -17.09
CA LEU A 245 -7.20 -0.31 -16.46
C LEU A 245 -6.39 0.92 -16.92
N ALA A 246 -6.54 1.31 -18.19
CA ALA A 246 -5.90 2.51 -18.71
C ALA A 246 -6.41 3.79 -18.01
N GLN A 247 -7.71 3.88 -17.78
CA GLN A 247 -8.33 5.00 -17.05
C GLN A 247 -7.89 5.01 -15.58
N LYS A 248 -7.85 3.85 -14.91
CA LYS A 248 -7.32 3.72 -13.55
C LYS A 248 -5.87 4.23 -13.47
N ARG A 249 -5.03 3.80 -14.41
CA ARG A 249 -3.65 4.27 -14.51
C ARG A 249 -3.55 5.79 -14.72
N LYS A 250 -4.40 6.35 -15.59
CA LYS A 250 -4.46 7.80 -15.83
C LYS A 250 -4.80 8.56 -14.55
N ARG A 251 -5.77 8.09 -13.73
CA ARG A 251 -6.10 8.70 -12.44
C ARG A 251 -4.90 8.72 -11.49
N VAL A 252 -4.20 7.58 -11.34
CA VAL A 252 -2.99 7.51 -10.48
C VAL A 252 -1.90 8.45 -10.99
N LEU A 253 -1.63 8.49 -12.30
CA LEU A 253 -0.60 9.37 -12.86
C LEU A 253 -0.97 10.85 -12.69
N ALA A 254 -2.23 11.23 -12.87
CA ALA A 254 -2.72 12.59 -12.61
C ALA A 254 -2.54 12.97 -11.13
N TYR A 255 -2.82 12.05 -10.22
CA TYR A 255 -2.57 12.24 -8.80
C TYR A 255 -1.08 12.43 -8.47
N VAL A 256 -0.20 11.60 -9.05
CA VAL A 256 1.27 11.78 -8.92
C VAL A 256 1.67 13.18 -9.35
N THR A 257 1.28 13.59 -10.56
CA THR A 257 1.63 14.90 -11.12
C THR A 257 1.14 16.05 -10.24
N ARG A 258 -0.13 16.01 -9.83
CA ARG A 258 -0.72 17.03 -8.94
C ARG A 258 0.05 17.14 -7.64
N SER A 259 0.31 16.01 -6.99
CA SER A 259 0.92 16.00 -5.66
C SER A 259 2.39 16.41 -5.63
N LEU A 260 3.11 16.33 -6.75
CA LEU A 260 4.50 16.82 -6.84
C LEU A 260 4.60 18.35 -6.70
N HIS A 261 3.52 19.07 -6.99
CA HIS A 261 3.46 20.53 -6.92
C HIS A 261 2.75 21.05 -5.66
N GLU A 262 2.28 20.16 -4.79
CA GLU A 262 1.60 20.57 -3.57
C GLU A 262 2.60 20.96 -2.47
N PRO A 263 2.43 22.13 -1.82
CA PRO A 263 3.22 22.46 -0.66
C PRO A 263 2.86 21.55 0.51
N ILE A 264 3.85 20.91 1.12
CA ILE A 264 3.67 20.09 2.32
C ILE A 264 4.27 20.84 3.49
N ALA A 265 3.48 21.15 4.49
CA ALA A 265 3.97 21.70 5.75
C ALA A 265 4.95 20.69 6.40
N ASP A 266 6.05 21.19 6.96
CA ASP A 266 7.12 20.30 7.52
C ASP A 266 6.59 19.34 8.59
N ALA A 267 5.66 19.78 9.42
CA ALA A 267 4.99 18.93 10.41
C ALA A 267 4.23 17.74 9.80
N LYS A 268 3.81 17.85 8.53
CA LYS A 268 3.07 16.81 7.81
C LYS A 268 3.95 15.87 6.99
N ARG A 269 5.21 16.21 6.79
CA ARG A 269 6.16 15.33 6.09
C ARG A 269 6.46 14.09 6.92
N GLY A 270 6.51 12.93 6.28
CA GLY A 270 7.12 11.76 6.86
C GLY A 270 8.65 11.92 6.82
N ILE A 271 9.30 11.90 7.97
CA ILE A 271 10.76 12.00 8.06
C ILE A 271 11.34 10.74 8.71
N VAL A 272 12.58 10.42 8.39
CA VAL A 272 13.26 9.19 8.90
C VAL A 272 13.21 9.10 10.42
N LYS A 273 13.19 10.23 11.14
CA LYS A 273 13.03 10.29 12.60
C LYS A 273 11.74 9.62 13.07
N ASP A 274 10.63 9.73 12.31
CA ASP A 274 9.35 9.10 12.66
C ASP A 274 9.46 7.57 12.64
N ALA A 275 10.34 7.03 11.81
CA ALA A 275 10.61 5.60 11.68
C ALA A 275 11.82 5.10 12.51
N LYS A 276 12.51 5.98 13.26
CA LYS A 276 13.71 5.61 14.03
C LYS A 276 13.40 4.50 15.03
N GLY A 277 14.22 3.44 15.02
CA GLY A 277 14.05 2.28 15.90
C GLY A 277 13.06 1.22 15.42
N LEU A 278 12.33 1.46 14.33
CA LEU A 278 11.52 0.44 13.68
C LEU A 278 12.35 -0.37 12.69
N LYS A 279 12.11 -1.69 12.64
CA LYS A 279 12.71 -2.60 11.66
C LYS A 279 11.61 -3.00 10.68
N PHE A 280 11.85 -2.77 9.40
CA PHE A 280 10.89 -3.12 8.33
C PHE A 280 11.25 -4.43 7.62
N SER A 281 12.18 -5.20 8.19
CA SER A 281 12.58 -6.56 7.80
C SER A 281 12.53 -7.49 9.01
N TYR A 282 12.36 -8.81 8.76
CA TYR A 282 12.22 -9.85 9.78
C TYR A 282 13.00 -11.13 9.44
#